data_0378e873edda5da78d37b23c95c89e96
#
_entry.id   0378e873edda5da78d37b23c95c89e96
#
_cell.length_a   1.000
_cell.length_b   1.000
_cell.length_c   1.000
_cell.angle_alpha   90.00
_cell.angle_beta   90.00
_cell.angle_gamma   90.00
#
_symmetry.space_group_name_H-M   'P 1'
#
loop_
_entity.id
_entity.type
_entity.pdbx_description
1 polymer ?
#
loop_
_entity_poly.entity_id
_entity_poly.type
_entity_poly.pdbx_seq_one_letter_code
_entity_poly.pdbx_strand_id
1 'polypeptide(L)'
;MTSLYAQNLKQVVYKDGSQKLNGLITESSKKSQPGVLILPAWKGIDNEAKQAAIDLSKQGYVAFIADIYGEGNIPTDNATAAKIATQYKTDYVAYQKRINLALQELIKAGVDPTKIAVIGYCFGGTGALEAARGQLPVVGVVSIHGGLAKAADRKNIALKSKVLIEHPANDESVKPDDMTNLVTEMNAGNTDWQIITYANSKHTFTNPESPDYNKVMADRAW
;
A
#
# COMPACT_ATOMS: atom_id res chain seq x y z
N MET A 1 17.23 -22.01 7.55
CA MET A 1 16.28 -21.35 8.47
C MET A 1 15.01 -21.13 7.69
N THR A 2 13.98 -21.95 7.88
CA THR A 2 12.65 -21.71 7.35
C THR A 2 12.13 -20.45 8.07
N SER A 3 11.88 -19.41 7.29
CA SER A 3 11.41 -18.12 7.79
C SER A 3 10.15 -18.32 8.65
N LEU A 4 10.10 -17.72 9.83
CA LEU A 4 8.92 -17.63 10.70
C LEU A 4 7.65 -17.18 9.95
N TYR A 5 7.83 -16.46 8.83
CA TYR A 5 6.75 -15.96 7.97
C TYR A 5 6.05 -17.06 7.15
N ALA A 6 6.74 -18.19 6.88
CA ALA A 6 6.20 -19.27 6.03
C ALA A 6 5.04 -20.05 6.69
N GLN A 7 4.89 -19.96 8.01
CA GLN A 7 3.85 -20.70 8.75
C GLN A 7 2.49 -20.00 8.79
N ASN A 8 2.43 -18.68 8.48
CA ASN A 8 1.22 -17.86 8.65
C ASN A 8 0.71 -17.19 7.36
N LEU A 9 1.41 -17.34 6.23
CA LEU A 9 1.04 -16.73 4.97
C LEU A 9 0.91 -17.78 3.87
N LYS A 10 -0.25 -17.81 3.21
CA LYS A 10 -0.52 -18.69 2.07
C LYS A 10 -0.40 -17.92 0.77
N GLN A 11 0.22 -18.53 -0.23
CA GLN A 11 0.27 -17.98 -1.58
C GLN A 11 -1.12 -18.05 -2.24
N VAL A 12 -1.50 -16.95 -2.88
CA VAL A 12 -2.69 -16.86 -3.72
C VAL A 12 -2.25 -16.47 -5.13
N VAL A 13 -2.60 -17.31 -6.10
CA VAL A 13 -2.29 -17.06 -7.52
C VAL A 13 -3.51 -16.48 -8.20
N TYR A 14 -3.34 -15.32 -8.82
CA TYR A 14 -4.38 -14.66 -9.62
C TYR A 14 -3.79 -14.12 -10.93
N LYS A 15 -4.59 -13.50 -11.79
CA LYS A 15 -4.13 -13.13 -13.13
C LYS A 15 -4.61 -11.75 -13.56
N ASP A 16 -3.78 -11.07 -14.33
CA ASP A 16 -4.15 -9.93 -15.17
C ASP A 16 -3.91 -10.31 -16.63
N GLY A 17 -4.96 -10.74 -17.34
CA GLY A 17 -4.84 -11.37 -18.65
C GLY A 17 -3.95 -12.64 -18.58
N SER A 18 -2.86 -12.64 -19.32
CA SER A 18 -1.87 -13.73 -19.29
C SER A 18 -0.85 -13.60 -18.15
N GLN A 19 -0.71 -12.42 -17.54
CA GLN A 19 0.25 -12.19 -16.46
C GLN A 19 -0.23 -12.86 -15.17
N LYS A 20 0.57 -13.76 -14.63
CA LYS A 20 0.37 -14.42 -13.35
C LYS A 20 0.89 -13.54 -12.22
N LEU A 21 0.12 -13.43 -11.14
CA LEU A 21 0.40 -12.64 -9.95
C LEU A 21 0.40 -13.57 -8.74
N ASN A 22 1.33 -13.36 -7.81
CA ASN A 22 1.56 -14.22 -6.66
C ASN A 22 1.45 -13.42 -5.36
N GLY A 23 0.23 -13.17 -4.87
CA GLY A 23 -0.01 -12.52 -3.59
C GLY A 23 0.14 -13.48 -2.41
N LEU A 24 0.15 -12.92 -1.20
CA LEU A 24 0.17 -13.68 0.04
C LEU A 24 -1.03 -13.30 0.91
N ILE A 25 -1.66 -14.27 1.58
CA ILE A 25 -2.79 -14.03 2.47
C ILE A 25 -2.58 -14.69 3.83
N THR A 26 -3.05 -14.05 4.89
CA THR A 26 -3.16 -14.66 6.21
C THR A 26 -4.36 -15.62 6.29
N GLU A 27 -4.33 -16.59 7.21
CA GLU A 27 -5.48 -17.45 7.41
C GLU A 27 -6.67 -16.68 8.00
N SER A 28 -7.86 -16.96 7.50
CA SER A 28 -9.11 -16.48 8.08
C SER A 28 -9.59 -17.46 9.14
N SER A 29 -9.87 -16.98 10.35
CA SER A 29 -10.40 -17.78 11.44
C SER A 29 -11.94 -17.79 11.52
N LYS A 30 -12.58 -16.82 10.86
CA LYS A 30 -14.04 -16.62 10.90
C LYS A 30 -14.52 -16.04 9.55
N LYS A 31 -15.79 -16.23 9.23
CA LYS A 31 -16.43 -15.57 8.10
C LYS A 31 -16.64 -14.07 8.38
N SER A 32 -16.63 -13.27 7.34
CA SER A 32 -16.94 -11.83 7.38
C SER A 32 -16.04 -11.01 8.32
N GLN A 33 -14.76 -11.42 8.47
CA GLN A 33 -13.77 -10.59 9.16
C GLN A 33 -13.46 -9.32 8.35
N PRO A 34 -13.04 -8.22 9.00
CA PRO A 34 -12.51 -7.09 8.27
C PRO A 34 -11.22 -7.47 7.54
N GLY A 35 -10.99 -6.84 6.38
CA GLY A 35 -9.83 -7.10 5.53
C GLY A 35 -8.89 -5.92 5.44
N VAL A 36 -7.60 -6.21 5.28
CA VAL A 36 -6.59 -5.20 4.94
C VAL A 36 -5.80 -5.66 3.72
N LEU A 37 -5.85 -4.86 2.65
CA LEU A 37 -4.99 -5.03 1.49
C LEU A 37 -3.70 -4.28 1.73
N ILE A 38 -2.56 -4.98 1.67
CA ILE A 38 -1.23 -4.42 1.85
C ILE A 38 -0.55 -4.27 0.50
N LEU A 39 -0.11 -3.07 0.20
CA LEU A 39 0.66 -2.75 -1.00
C LEU A 39 2.14 -2.61 -0.61
N PRO A 40 3.02 -3.49 -1.12
CA PRO A 40 4.42 -3.53 -0.73
C PRO A 40 5.22 -2.39 -1.34
N ALA A 41 6.45 -2.21 -0.86
CA ALA A 41 7.41 -1.27 -1.40
C ALA A 41 7.86 -1.64 -2.83
N TRP A 42 8.70 -0.81 -3.41
CA TRP A 42 9.11 -0.85 -4.83
C TRP A 42 9.87 -2.10 -5.31
N LYS A 43 10.33 -2.94 -4.39
CA LYS A 43 10.98 -4.22 -4.73
C LYS A 43 10.02 -5.42 -4.71
N GLY A 44 8.72 -5.19 -4.52
CA GLY A 44 7.72 -6.24 -4.38
C GLY A 44 7.55 -6.67 -2.92
N ILE A 45 7.00 -7.85 -2.71
CA ILE A 45 6.65 -8.36 -1.37
C ILE A 45 7.92 -8.57 -0.53
N ASP A 46 8.08 -7.76 0.50
CA ASP A 46 9.22 -7.74 1.42
C ASP A 46 8.86 -8.20 2.84
N ASN A 47 9.82 -8.13 3.76
CA ASN A 47 9.61 -8.53 5.14
C ASN A 47 8.76 -7.54 5.93
N GLU A 48 8.79 -6.24 5.60
CA GLU A 48 7.93 -5.24 6.21
C GLU A 48 6.46 -5.54 5.95
N ALA A 49 6.08 -5.78 4.68
CA ALA A 49 4.72 -6.14 4.30
C ALA A 49 4.27 -7.48 4.93
N LYS A 50 5.16 -8.48 5.00
CA LYS A 50 4.86 -9.78 5.64
C LYS A 50 4.64 -9.63 7.13
N GLN A 51 5.47 -8.85 7.83
CA GLN A 51 5.32 -8.63 9.26
C GLN A 51 4.01 -7.87 9.54
N ALA A 52 3.70 -6.83 8.77
CA ALA A 52 2.45 -6.10 8.88
C ALA A 52 1.23 -7.03 8.72
N ALA A 53 1.26 -7.93 7.73
CA ALA A 53 0.18 -8.90 7.52
C ALA A 53 -0.02 -9.81 8.75
N ILE A 54 1.07 -10.31 9.33
CA ILE A 54 1.04 -11.17 10.51
C ILE A 54 0.49 -10.41 11.73
N ASP A 55 0.91 -9.17 11.94
CA ASP A 55 0.50 -8.38 13.09
C ASP A 55 -0.97 -7.96 12.99
N LEU A 56 -1.45 -7.61 11.79
CA LEU A 56 -2.87 -7.39 11.51
C LEU A 56 -3.70 -8.65 11.77
N SER A 57 -3.20 -9.82 11.39
CA SER A 57 -3.92 -11.08 11.63
C SER A 57 -4.11 -11.40 13.10
N LYS A 58 -3.12 -11.07 13.96
CA LYS A 58 -3.22 -11.17 15.42
C LYS A 58 -4.29 -10.25 16.00
N GLN A 59 -4.56 -9.13 15.32
CA GLN A 59 -5.61 -8.16 15.67
C GLN A 59 -6.99 -8.53 15.10
N GLY A 60 -7.11 -9.66 14.40
CA GLY A 60 -8.38 -10.17 13.89
C GLY A 60 -8.73 -9.75 12.47
N TYR A 61 -7.80 -9.14 11.73
CA TYR A 61 -7.97 -8.83 10.31
C TYR A 61 -7.52 -10.00 9.43
N VAL A 62 -8.11 -10.14 8.26
CA VAL A 62 -7.52 -10.92 7.16
C VAL A 62 -6.69 -9.98 6.33
N ALA A 63 -5.39 -10.22 6.23
CA ALA A 63 -4.47 -9.39 5.47
C ALA A 63 -4.05 -10.08 4.16
N PHE A 64 -4.06 -9.33 3.06
CA PHE A 64 -3.61 -9.76 1.75
C PHE A 64 -2.50 -8.85 1.24
N ILE A 65 -1.34 -9.40 0.91
CA ILE A 65 -0.23 -8.65 0.32
C ILE A 65 -0.32 -8.79 -1.20
N ALA A 66 -0.46 -7.68 -1.89
CA ALA A 66 -0.60 -7.66 -3.33
C ALA A 66 0.73 -7.90 -4.06
N ASP A 67 0.71 -8.70 -5.12
CA ASP A 67 1.74 -8.69 -6.14
C ASP A 67 1.32 -7.72 -7.25
N ILE A 68 2.04 -6.62 -7.40
CA ILE A 68 1.76 -5.60 -8.42
C ILE A 68 2.47 -5.93 -9.73
N TYR A 69 3.67 -6.50 -9.66
CA TYR A 69 4.54 -6.67 -10.83
C TYR A 69 4.25 -7.95 -11.60
N GLY A 70 4.01 -9.03 -10.88
CA GLY A 70 3.75 -10.36 -11.45
C GLY A 70 4.99 -11.22 -11.61
N GLU A 71 4.71 -12.50 -11.81
CA GLU A 71 5.74 -13.52 -11.97
C GLU A 71 6.67 -13.18 -13.15
N GLY A 72 7.98 -13.27 -12.91
CA GLY A 72 9.02 -12.90 -13.87
C GLY A 72 9.39 -11.41 -13.92
N ASN A 73 8.63 -10.52 -13.23
CA ASN A 73 8.86 -9.08 -13.25
C ASN A 73 9.30 -8.51 -11.90
N ILE A 74 9.52 -9.35 -10.89
CA ILE A 74 10.00 -8.88 -9.58
C ILE A 74 11.43 -8.36 -9.75
N PRO A 75 11.70 -7.08 -9.41
CA PRO A 75 13.02 -6.49 -9.64
C PRO A 75 14.06 -7.07 -8.69
N THR A 76 15.26 -7.33 -9.24
CA THR A 76 16.40 -7.88 -8.49
C THR A 76 17.43 -6.81 -8.12
N ASP A 77 17.33 -5.62 -8.72
CA ASP A 77 18.23 -4.48 -8.46
C ASP A 77 17.44 -3.16 -8.37
N ASN A 78 18.10 -2.11 -7.89
CA ASN A 78 17.47 -0.80 -7.69
C ASN A 78 17.08 -0.10 -9.00
N ALA A 79 17.84 -0.26 -10.07
CA ALA A 79 17.56 0.39 -11.35
C ALA A 79 16.29 -0.19 -11.99
N THR A 80 16.18 -1.52 -11.98
CA THR A 80 14.97 -2.22 -12.45
C THR A 80 13.76 -1.89 -11.57
N ALA A 81 13.93 -1.83 -10.24
CA ALA A 81 12.87 -1.45 -9.30
C ALA A 81 12.38 -0.02 -9.57
N ALA A 82 13.30 0.94 -9.75
CA ALA A 82 12.94 2.31 -10.07
C ALA A 82 12.17 2.43 -11.39
N LYS A 83 12.63 1.72 -12.42
CA LYS A 83 12.00 1.71 -13.75
C LYS A 83 10.56 1.20 -13.67
N ILE A 84 10.34 0.02 -13.08
CA ILE A 84 9.01 -0.60 -13.05
C ILE A 84 8.05 0.15 -12.12
N ALA A 85 8.53 0.66 -10.98
CA ALA A 85 7.73 1.49 -10.09
C ALA A 85 7.30 2.80 -10.78
N THR A 86 8.21 3.45 -11.53
CA THR A 86 7.90 4.65 -12.31
C THR A 86 6.86 4.35 -13.38
N GLN A 87 6.94 3.21 -14.07
CA GLN A 87 5.95 2.80 -15.05
C GLN A 87 4.54 2.77 -14.46
N TYR A 88 4.35 2.13 -13.29
CA TYR A 88 3.04 2.08 -12.62
C TYR A 88 2.60 3.44 -12.07
N LYS A 89 3.53 4.28 -11.57
CA LYS A 89 3.19 5.64 -11.13
C LYS A 89 2.73 6.52 -12.31
N THR A 90 3.26 6.29 -13.51
CA THR A 90 2.88 7.01 -14.73
C THR A 90 1.58 6.43 -15.30
N ASP A 91 1.48 5.10 -15.43
CA ASP A 91 0.25 4.41 -15.82
C ASP A 91 -0.56 4.05 -14.56
N TYR A 92 -1.15 5.09 -13.95
CA TYR A 92 -1.96 4.91 -12.76
C TYR A 92 -3.20 4.02 -13.00
N VAL A 93 -3.70 3.94 -14.25
CA VAL A 93 -4.84 3.08 -14.59
C VAL A 93 -4.43 1.61 -14.48
N ALA A 94 -3.29 1.23 -15.02
CA ALA A 94 -2.74 -0.11 -14.84
C ALA A 94 -2.44 -0.41 -13.37
N TYR A 95 -1.96 0.59 -12.60
CA TYR A 95 -1.72 0.42 -11.18
C TYR A 95 -3.01 0.15 -10.40
N GLN A 96 -4.02 0.98 -10.60
CA GLN A 96 -5.34 0.81 -9.99
C GLN A 96 -5.96 -0.55 -10.36
N LYS A 97 -5.80 -1.01 -11.60
CA LYS A 97 -6.24 -2.33 -12.04
C LYS A 97 -5.56 -3.45 -11.24
N ARG A 98 -4.22 -3.39 -11.05
CA ARG A 98 -3.46 -4.38 -10.27
C ARG A 98 -3.92 -4.40 -8.81
N ILE A 99 -4.13 -3.24 -8.20
CA ILE A 99 -4.64 -3.11 -6.84
C ILE A 99 -6.05 -3.72 -6.74
N ASN A 100 -6.93 -3.42 -7.70
CA ASN A 100 -8.29 -3.97 -7.70
C ASN A 100 -8.31 -5.49 -7.86
N LEU A 101 -7.44 -6.07 -8.69
CA LEU A 101 -7.34 -7.53 -8.82
C LEU A 101 -6.97 -8.18 -7.47
N ALA A 102 -6.01 -7.62 -6.75
CA ALA A 102 -5.65 -8.10 -5.42
C ALA A 102 -6.78 -7.91 -4.39
N LEU A 103 -7.51 -6.78 -4.45
CA LEU A 103 -8.69 -6.53 -3.63
C LEU A 103 -9.78 -7.60 -3.86
N GLN A 104 -10.01 -7.98 -5.11
CA GLN A 104 -10.99 -9.04 -5.43
C GLN A 104 -10.57 -10.40 -4.84
N GLU A 105 -9.29 -10.73 -4.79
CA GLU A 105 -8.83 -11.97 -4.14
C GLU A 105 -9.05 -11.93 -2.62
N LEU A 106 -8.84 -10.77 -1.98
CA LEU A 106 -9.15 -10.59 -0.57
C LEU A 106 -10.65 -10.78 -0.30
N ILE A 107 -11.53 -10.22 -1.15
CA ILE A 107 -12.98 -10.40 -1.04
C ILE A 107 -13.37 -11.87 -1.25
N LYS A 108 -12.81 -12.55 -2.24
CA LYS A 108 -13.04 -13.99 -2.49
C LYS A 108 -12.62 -14.87 -1.31
N ALA A 109 -11.64 -14.43 -0.52
CA ALA A 109 -11.23 -15.13 0.71
C ALA A 109 -12.28 -15.05 1.84
N GLY A 110 -13.38 -14.33 1.66
CA GLY A 110 -14.53 -14.30 2.57
C GLY A 110 -14.50 -13.19 3.62
N VAL A 111 -13.71 -12.13 3.40
CA VAL A 111 -13.79 -10.92 4.23
C VAL A 111 -15.10 -10.17 4.00
N ASP A 112 -15.48 -9.32 4.96
CA ASP A 112 -16.61 -8.40 4.79
C ASP A 112 -16.22 -7.30 3.79
N PRO A 113 -16.80 -7.23 2.58
CA PRO A 113 -16.40 -6.27 1.56
C PRO A 113 -16.70 -4.82 1.96
N THR A 114 -17.51 -4.60 3.00
CA THR A 114 -17.82 -3.26 3.54
C THR A 114 -16.83 -2.82 4.61
N LYS A 115 -15.82 -3.65 4.96
CA LYS A 115 -14.84 -3.42 6.02
C LYS A 115 -13.43 -3.70 5.55
N ILE A 116 -13.06 -3.17 4.39
CA ILE A 116 -11.72 -3.33 3.83
C ILE A 116 -11.00 -1.99 3.83
N ALA A 117 -9.77 -1.97 4.35
CA ALA A 117 -8.83 -0.88 4.22
C ALA A 117 -7.64 -1.27 3.33
N VAL A 118 -6.96 -0.26 2.79
CA VAL A 118 -5.69 -0.43 2.06
C VAL A 118 -4.59 0.27 2.85
N ILE A 119 -3.49 -0.41 3.09
CA ILE A 119 -2.26 0.22 3.59
C ILE A 119 -1.14 0.00 2.59
N GLY A 120 -0.21 0.94 2.49
CA GLY A 120 0.90 0.78 1.55
C GLY A 120 2.15 1.52 1.99
N TYR A 121 3.30 0.92 1.68
CA TYR A 121 4.63 1.40 2.04
C TYR A 121 5.37 1.92 0.82
N CYS A 122 5.97 3.09 0.86
CA CYS A 122 6.76 3.68 -0.24
C CYS A 122 5.97 3.70 -1.57
N PHE A 123 6.35 2.90 -2.54
CA PHE A 123 5.61 2.69 -3.79
C PHE A 123 4.16 2.26 -3.49
N GLY A 124 3.97 1.32 -2.57
CA GLY A 124 2.64 0.91 -2.10
C GLY A 124 1.85 2.04 -1.44
N GLY A 125 2.51 3.00 -0.77
CA GLY A 125 1.87 4.20 -0.22
C GLY A 125 1.28 5.09 -1.32
N THR A 126 2.00 5.28 -2.44
CA THR A 126 1.43 5.88 -3.67
C THR A 126 0.23 5.06 -4.16
N GLY A 127 0.33 3.74 -4.13
CA GLY A 127 -0.76 2.83 -4.52
C GLY A 127 -1.99 2.95 -3.63
N ALA A 128 -1.83 3.17 -2.32
CA ALA A 128 -2.94 3.40 -1.40
C ALA A 128 -3.72 4.68 -1.78
N LEU A 129 -3.01 5.77 -2.12
CA LEU A 129 -3.64 6.97 -2.66
C LEU A 129 -4.31 6.69 -4.01
N GLU A 130 -3.69 5.89 -4.87
CA GLU A 130 -4.29 5.51 -6.16
C GLU A 130 -5.54 4.63 -5.99
N ALA A 131 -5.61 3.79 -4.95
CA ALA A 131 -6.83 3.06 -4.62
C ALA A 131 -8.01 4.01 -4.28
N ALA A 132 -7.75 5.06 -3.50
CA ALA A 132 -8.75 6.08 -3.20
C ALA A 132 -9.12 6.92 -4.44
N ARG A 133 -8.12 7.39 -5.20
CA ARG A 133 -8.30 8.15 -6.45
C ARG A 133 -9.05 7.36 -7.52
N GLY A 134 -8.85 6.04 -7.57
CA GLY A 134 -9.57 5.09 -8.43
C GLY A 134 -10.96 4.70 -7.91
N GLN A 135 -11.41 5.27 -6.79
CA GLN A 135 -12.72 4.98 -6.17
C GLN A 135 -12.92 3.48 -5.89
N LEU A 136 -11.84 2.75 -5.54
CA LEU A 136 -11.99 1.35 -5.16
C LEU A 136 -12.90 1.23 -3.93
N PRO A 137 -13.69 0.14 -3.80
CA PRO A 137 -14.67 -0.02 -2.73
C PRO A 137 -14.00 -0.37 -1.40
N VAL A 138 -13.28 0.59 -0.81
CA VAL A 138 -12.58 0.46 0.46
C VAL A 138 -12.96 1.60 1.41
N VAL A 139 -13.02 1.33 2.70
CA VAL A 139 -13.47 2.31 3.71
C VAL A 139 -12.39 3.33 4.05
N GLY A 140 -11.13 2.98 3.87
CA GLY A 140 -10.01 3.88 4.14
C GLY A 140 -8.72 3.40 3.50
N VAL A 141 -7.80 4.34 3.36
CA VAL A 141 -6.45 4.09 2.84
C VAL A 141 -5.41 4.74 3.76
N VAL A 142 -4.27 4.06 3.95
CA VAL A 142 -3.12 4.60 4.68
C VAL A 142 -1.91 4.60 3.75
N SER A 143 -1.39 5.79 3.47
CA SER A 143 -0.16 5.97 2.71
C SER A 143 1.00 6.18 3.67
N ILE A 144 1.84 5.17 3.82
CA ILE A 144 3.01 5.22 4.71
C ILE A 144 4.23 5.57 3.85
N HIS A 145 4.84 6.73 4.11
CA HIS A 145 5.93 7.33 3.35
C HIS A 145 5.80 7.19 1.82
N GLY A 146 4.56 7.30 1.31
CA GLY A 146 4.27 7.22 -0.12
C GLY A 146 4.59 8.51 -0.87
N GLY A 147 4.82 8.39 -2.18
CA GLY A 147 4.82 9.56 -3.07
C GLY A 147 3.41 10.14 -3.18
N LEU A 148 3.29 11.45 -3.03
CA LEU A 148 2.01 12.16 -2.92
C LEU A 148 1.52 12.73 -4.24
N ALA A 149 2.41 12.84 -5.23
CA ALA A 149 2.12 13.44 -6.52
C ALA A 149 0.96 12.75 -7.26
N LYS A 150 0.24 13.57 -8.02
CA LYS A 150 -0.77 13.16 -8.99
C LYS A 150 -0.47 13.86 -10.32
N ALA A 151 -0.75 13.22 -11.46
CA ALA A 151 -0.61 13.85 -12.75
C ALA A 151 -1.48 15.13 -12.84
N ALA A 152 -0.91 16.22 -13.34
CA ALA A 152 -1.51 17.55 -13.27
C ALA A 152 -2.83 17.69 -14.07
N ASP A 153 -3.02 16.84 -15.08
CA ASP A 153 -4.23 16.78 -15.91
C ASP A 153 -5.40 16.04 -15.23
N ARG A 154 -5.15 15.37 -14.11
CA ARG A 154 -6.20 14.66 -13.36
C ARG A 154 -6.98 15.62 -12.49
N LYS A 155 -8.29 15.61 -12.66
CA LYS A 155 -9.21 16.42 -11.85
C LYS A 155 -9.17 16.01 -10.38
N ASN A 156 -9.38 16.95 -9.49
CA ASN A 156 -9.69 16.70 -8.10
C ASN A 156 -11.14 16.22 -8.00
N ILE A 157 -11.35 15.09 -7.36
CA ILE A 157 -12.67 14.49 -7.16
C ILE A 157 -12.88 14.20 -5.67
N ALA A 158 -14.11 14.10 -5.25
CA ALA A 158 -14.45 13.65 -3.90
C ALA A 158 -14.03 12.19 -3.71
N LEU A 159 -13.11 11.94 -2.79
CA LEU A 159 -12.70 10.58 -2.44
C LEU A 159 -13.71 10.02 -1.42
N LYS A 160 -14.19 8.80 -1.66
CA LYS A 160 -15.16 8.13 -0.77
C LYS A 160 -14.50 7.48 0.43
N SER A 161 -13.24 7.09 0.29
CA SER A 161 -12.46 6.48 1.35
C SER A 161 -11.89 7.56 2.28
N LYS A 162 -11.79 7.25 3.57
CA LYS A 162 -10.96 8.05 4.49
C LYS A 162 -9.49 7.92 4.09
N VAL A 163 -8.71 8.98 4.25
CA VAL A 163 -7.31 9.03 3.85
C VAL A 163 -6.43 9.39 5.04
N LEU A 164 -5.52 8.50 5.42
CA LEU A 164 -4.44 8.79 6.35
C LEU A 164 -3.11 8.79 5.62
N ILE A 165 -2.32 9.83 5.86
CA ILE A 165 -0.97 9.96 5.31
C ILE A 165 0.02 10.03 6.45
N GLU A 166 0.95 9.09 6.47
CA GLU A 166 2.04 9.02 7.43
C GLU A 166 3.32 9.47 6.74
N HIS A 167 3.67 10.74 6.98
CA HIS A 167 4.73 11.43 6.26
C HIS A 167 5.98 11.61 7.12
N PRO A 168 7.15 11.09 6.70
CA PRO A 168 8.42 11.40 7.39
C PRO A 168 8.86 12.85 7.12
N ALA A 169 9.23 13.58 8.17
CA ALA A 169 9.55 15.01 8.08
C ALA A 169 10.74 15.33 7.16
N ASN A 170 11.67 14.37 7.00
CA ASN A 170 12.89 14.52 6.21
C ASN A 170 12.85 13.63 4.95
N ASP A 171 11.70 13.53 4.30
CA ASP A 171 11.55 12.74 3.06
C ASP A 171 11.93 13.57 1.84
N GLU A 172 13.15 13.36 1.34
CA GLU A 172 13.65 14.03 0.13
C GLU A 172 12.98 13.53 -1.16
N SER A 173 12.22 12.45 -1.12
CA SER A 173 11.48 11.91 -2.28
C SER A 173 10.15 12.61 -2.55
N VAL A 174 9.64 13.38 -1.58
CA VAL A 174 8.41 14.15 -1.68
C VAL A 174 8.73 15.64 -1.78
N LYS A 175 8.35 16.27 -2.88
CA LYS A 175 8.58 17.70 -3.09
C LYS A 175 7.58 18.53 -2.27
N PRO A 176 7.95 19.74 -1.83
CA PRO A 176 7.02 20.64 -1.13
C PRO A 176 5.71 20.90 -1.90
N ASP A 177 5.80 21.01 -3.22
CA ASP A 177 4.62 21.21 -4.08
C ASP A 177 3.70 19.98 -4.09
N ASP A 178 4.23 18.75 -3.97
CA ASP A 178 3.42 17.54 -3.93
C ASP A 178 2.55 17.52 -2.68
N MET A 179 3.07 17.97 -1.54
CA MET A 179 2.32 18.11 -0.30
C MET A 179 1.23 19.18 -0.43
N THR A 180 1.56 20.36 -0.97
CA THR A 180 0.59 21.45 -1.18
C THR A 180 -0.52 21.02 -2.14
N ASN A 181 -0.18 20.33 -3.21
CA ASN A 181 -1.13 19.83 -4.20
C ASN A 181 -2.04 18.75 -3.60
N LEU A 182 -1.50 17.87 -2.77
CA LEU A 182 -2.31 16.88 -2.06
C LEU A 182 -3.33 17.54 -1.12
N VAL A 183 -2.90 18.52 -0.31
CA VAL A 183 -3.81 19.28 0.56
C VAL A 183 -4.93 19.93 -0.26
N THR A 184 -4.57 20.53 -1.40
CA THR A 184 -5.54 21.12 -2.32
C THR A 184 -6.51 20.08 -2.88
N GLU A 185 -6.01 18.90 -3.27
CA GLU A 185 -6.83 17.78 -3.76
C GLU A 185 -7.83 17.30 -2.71
N MET A 186 -7.36 17.06 -1.49
CA MET A 186 -8.20 16.57 -0.39
C MET A 186 -9.30 17.56 -0.02
N ASN A 187 -8.94 18.84 0.07
CA ASN A 187 -9.90 19.91 0.42
C ASN A 187 -10.92 20.14 -0.70
N ALA A 188 -10.49 20.18 -1.96
CA ALA A 188 -11.39 20.34 -3.09
C ALA A 188 -12.41 19.19 -3.21
N GLY A 189 -12.01 17.98 -2.81
CA GLY A 189 -12.86 16.80 -2.75
C GLY A 189 -13.74 16.69 -1.51
N ASN A 190 -13.60 17.59 -0.52
CA ASN A 190 -14.20 17.46 0.81
C ASN A 190 -13.97 16.06 1.41
N THR A 191 -12.76 15.54 1.26
CA THR A 191 -12.35 14.22 1.71
C THR A 191 -12.19 14.22 3.24
N ASP A 192 -12.53 13.11 3.91
CA ASP A 192 -12.16 12.87 5.31
C ASP A 192 -10.70 12.40 5.33
N TRP A 193 -9.77 13.29 5.73
CA TRP A 193 -8.35 13.02 5.63
C TRP A 193 -7.52 13.59 6.78
N GLN A 194 -6.36 13.00 7.00
CA GLN A 194 -5.37 13.44 7.97
C GLN A 194 -3.95 13.19 7.47
N ILE A 195 -3.01 14.09 7.82
CA ILE A 195 -1.57 13.87 7.71
C ILE A 195 -0.96 13.86 9.10
N ILE A 196 -0.13 12.85 9.37
CA ILE A 196 0.74 12.79 10.53
C ILE A 196 2.18 12.91 10.05
N THR A 197 2.91 13.91 10.56
CA THR A 197 4.31 14.11 10.22
C THR A 197 5.21 13.60 11.35
N TYR A 198 6.14 12.72 10.99
CA TYR A 198 7.05 12.07 11.93
C TYR A 198 8.41 12.76 11.96
N ALA A 199 8.73 13.38 13.10
CA ALA A 199 9.97 14.13 13.28
C ALA A 199 11.22 13.25 13.12
N ASN A 200 12.29 13.81 12.56
CA ASN A 200 13.59 13.15 12.38
C ASN A 200 13.51 11.81 11.63
N SER A 201 12.51 11.63 10.81
CA SER A 201 12.28 10.42 10.02
C SER A 201 12.55 10.68 8.55
N LYS A 202 13.21 9.74 7.88
CA LYS A 202 13.45 9.70 6.44
C LYS A 202 12.52 8.71 5.75
N HIS A 203 12.63 8.61 4.43
CA HIS A 203 11.68 7.89 3.56
C HIS A 203 11.26 6.50 4.06
N THR A 204 12.19 5.66 4.52
CA THR A 204 11.88 4.26 4.91
C THR A 204 11.91 4.05 6.43
N PHE A 205 11.41 5.04 7.20
CA PHE A 205 11.52 5.06 8.66
C PHE A 205 10.79 3.91 9.39
N THR A 206 9.84 3.27 8.74
CA THR A 206 9.08 2.14 9.31
C THR A 206 9.72 0.78 9.07
N ASN A 207 10.68 0.68 8.12
CA ASN A 207 11.28 -0.59 7.74
C ASN A 207 12.51 -0.93 8.62
N PRO A 208 12.45 -1.97 9.48
CA PRO A 208 13.58 -2.35 10.34
C PRO A 208 14.85 -2.76 9.59
N GLU A 209 14.74 -3.12 8.31
CA GLU A 209 15.89 -3.49 7.48
C GLU A 209 16.54 -2.28 6.78
N SER A 210 15.94 -1.10 6.93
CA SER A 210 16.46 0.14 6.33
C SER A 210 17.49 0.84 7.24
N PRO A 211 18.54 1.45 6.67
CA PRO A 211 19.42 2.35 7.43
C PRO A 211 18.70 3.61 7.96
N ASP A 212 17.53 3.94 7.41
CA ASP A 212 16.70 5.08 7.81
C ASP A 212 15.65 4.72 8.88
N TYR A 213 15.69 3.49 9.41
CA TYR A 213 14.73 3.03 10.42
C TYR A 213 14.74 3.90 11.67
N ASN A 214 13.58 4.39 12.04
CA ASN A 214 13.35 5.14 13.27
C ASN A 214 12.31 4.41 14.13
N LYS A 215 12.80 3.53 15.01
CA LYS A 215 11.93 2.67 15.82
C LYS A 215 10.83 3.45 16.56
N VAL A 216 11.18 4.59 17.18
CA VAL A 216 10.21 5.38 17.97
C VAL A 216 9.07 5.89 17.09
N MET A 217 9.39 6.35 15.89
CA MET A 217 8.38 6.87 14.97
C MET A 217 7.64 5.75 14.24
N ALA A 218 8.30 4.63 13.95
CA ALA A 218 7.66 3.44 13.41
C ALA A 218 6.61 2.87 14.38
N ASP A 219 6.94 2.79 15.68
CA ASP A 219 5.99 2.33 16.71
C ASP A 219 4.78 3.28 16.87
N ARG A 220 4.92 4.56 16.51
CA ARG A 220 3.81 5.55 16.55
C ARG A 220 2.97 5.53 15.28
N ALA A 221 3.58 5.12 14.17
CA ALA A 221 2.90 4.97 12.90
C ALA A 221 2.06 3.68 12.82
N TRP A 222 2.42 2.71 13.64
CA TRP A 222 1.68 1.44 13.77
C TRP A 222 0.57 1.54 14.81
#